data_ac2f0bdd88606b1e9ef797b61ee83bbf
#
_entry.id   ac2f0bdd88606b1e9ef797b61ee83bbf
#
_cell.length_a   1.000
_cell.length_b   1.000
_cell.length_c   1.000
_cell.angle_alpha   90.00
_cell.angle_beta   90.00
_cell.angle_gamma   90.00
#
_symmetry.space_group_name_H-M   'P 1'
#
loop_
_entity.id
_entity.type
_entity.pdbx_description
1 polymer ?
#
loop_
_entity_poly.entity_id
_entity_poly.type
_entity_poly.pdbx_seq_one_letter_code
_entity_poly.pdbx_strand_id
1 'polypeptide(L)'
;MIFCRLDYWLISNTLHDLVKATEIIPAIKTDHAANSLELVNDSNDIKGPGLWKMNCSLLEDEGYVNDITEKIPIWLAEGRKELSDNRSIWDWLKYNIRAHTIQLSKRRARERNEREQNLQEEYAKAKSMFEADPNDRNANSLNSAKDTLELFYEEKVKGIIIRVCARSYEHGEKSTKYFLNLEKRNHIKKHMRNPLPRIHSIS
;
A
#
# COMPACT_ATOMS: atom_id res chain seq x y z
N MET A 1 -11.16 -29.51 -21.46
CA MET A 1 -11.11 -28.11 -21.03
C MET A 1 -9.94 -27.47 -21.74
N ILE A 2 -10.15 -26.39 -22.50
CA ILE A 2 -9.09 -25.70 -23.24
C ILE A 2 -8.64 -24.53 -22.35
N PHE A 3 -7.40 -24.59 -21.86
CA PHE A 3 -6.79 -23.50 -21.11
C PHE A 3 -6.12 -22.55 -22.10
N CYS A 4 -6.71 -21.37 -22.33
CA CYS A 4 -6.09 -20.32 -23.11
C CYS A 4 -5.67 -19.19 -22.19
N ARG A 5 -4.41 -18.76 -22.31
CA ARG A 5 -3.92 -17.55 -21.68
C ARG A 5 -4.21 -16.36 -22.61
N LEU A 6 -5.06 -15.43 -22.15
CA LEU A 6 -5.50 -14.29 -22.97
C LEU A 6 -4.76 -13.00 -22.63
N ASP A 7 -4.11 -12.93 -21.46
CA ASP A 7 -3.48 -11.72 -20.96
C ASP A 7 -1.94 -11.81 -21.09
N TYR A 8 -1.36 -10.84 -21.83
CA TYR A 8 0.07 -10.76 -22.10
C TYR A 8 0.59 -9.35 -21.88
N TRP A 9 1.87 -9.26 -21.47
CA TRP A 9 2.63 -8.03 -21.52
C TRP A 9 3.39 -7.94 -22.85
N LEU A 10 3.13 -6.90 -23.63
CA LEU A 10 3.92 -6.55 -24.81
C LEU A 10 4.88 -5.45 -24.41
N ILE A 11 6.17 -5.74 -24.41
CA ILE A 11 7.24 -4.80 -24.04
C ILE A 11 8.21 -4.64 -25.20
N SER A 12 8.85 -3.47 -25.30
CA SER A 12 9.94 -3.28 -26.27
C SER A 12 11.18 -4.06 -25.84
N ASN A 13 12.02 -4.44 -26.81
CA ASN A 13 13.28 -5.14 -26.52
C ASN A 13 14.19 -4.35 -25.58
N THR A 14 14.12 -3.04 -25.60
CA THR A 14 14.90 -2.16 -24.71
C THR A 14 14.47 -2.23 -23.24
N LEU A 15 13.25 -2.70 -22.95
CA LEU A 15 12.74 -2.87 -21.60
C LEU A 15 12.88 -4.31 -21.09
N HIS A 16 13.25 -5.24 -21.97
CA HIS A 16 13.34 -6.65 -21.61
C HIS A 16 14.30 -6.89 -20.44
N ASP A 17 15.47 -6.28 -20.48
CA ASP A 17 16.51 -6.43 -19.45
C ASP A 17 16.16 -5.73 -18.13
N LEU A 18 15.13 -4.87 -18.13
CA LEU A 18 14.63 -4.18 -16.95
C LEU A 18 13.50 -4.96 -16.26
N VAL A 19 13.03 -6.08 -16.84
CA VAL A 19 11.98 -6.89 -16.24
C VAL A 19 12.54 -7.64 -15.04
N LYS A 20 12.05 -7.34 -13.85
CA LYS A 20 12.44 -8.01 -12.61
C LYS A 20 11.55 -9.22 -12.31
N ALA A 21 10.25 -9.05 -12.44
CA ALA A 21 9.27 -10.09 -12.16
C ALA A 21 7.98 -9.89 -12.94
N THR A 22 7.30 -10.99 -13.22
CA THR A 22 5.93 -11.00 -13.72
C THR A 22 5.10 -11.93 -12.84
N GLU A 23 3.93 -11.51 -12.43
CA GLU A 23 3.07 -12.25 -11.52
C GLU A 23 1.61 -12.17 -11.97
N ILE A 24 0.88 -13.27 -11.77
CA ILE A 24 -0.57 -13.31 -11.96
C ILE A 24 -1.21 -13.25 -10.57
N ILE A 25 -1.87 -12.15 -10.28
CA ILE A 25 -2.53 -11.91 -8.99
C ILE A 25 -4.00 -12.33 -9.14
N PRO A 26 -4.54 -13.16 -8.23
CA PRO A 26 -5.96 -13.51 -8.24
C PRO A 26 -6.83 -12.25 -8.20
N ALA A 27 -7.83 -12.20 -9.06
CA ALA A 27 -8.72 -11.05 -9.12
C ALA A 27 -9.71 -11.03 -7.97
N ILE A 28 -10.05 -9.82 -7.52
CA ILE A 28 -11.14 -9.58 -6.59
C ILE A 28 -12.41 -9.30 -7.39
N LYS A 29 -13.45 -10.09 -7.20
CA LYS A 29 -14.79 -9.91 -7.80
C LYS A 29 -14.88 -9.89 -9.35
N THR A 30 -13.90 -10.42 -10.05
CA THR A 30 -13.94 -10.56 -11.50
C THR A 30 -13.50 -11.96 -11.92
N ASP A 31 -13.84 -12.35 -13.14
CA ASP A 31 -13.40 -13.59 -13.78
C ASP A 31 -11.99 -13.50 -14.36
N HIS A 32 -11.38 -12.30 -14.35
CA HIS A 32 -10.04 -12.03 -14.83
C HIS A 32 -9.02 -11.92 -13.70
N ALA A 33 -7.86 -12.55 -13.85
CA ALA A 33 -6.72 -12.34 -12.96
C ALA A 33 -5.94 -11.06 -13.36
N ALA A 34 -5.40 -10.35 -12.38
CA ALA A 34 -4.57 -9.19 -12.66
C ALA A 34 -3.14 -9.64 -13.01
N ASN A 35 -2.59 -9.15 -14.13
CA ASN A 35 -1.21 -9.35 -14.49
C ASN A 35 -0.35 -8.19 -13.96
N SER A 36 0.66 -8.50 -13.16
CA SER A 36 1.65 -7.56 -12.66
C SER A 36 2.97 -7.69 -13.40
N LEU A 37 3.58 -6.56 -13.72
CA LEU A 37 4.92 -6.47 -14.30
C LEU A 37 5.76 -5.53 -13.45
N GLU A 38 6.84 -6.03 -12.86
CA GLU A 38 7.81 -5.23 -12.12
C GLU A 38 9.03 -4.93 -12.99
N LEU A 39 9.32 -3.64 -13.16
CA LEU A 39 10.49 -3.17 -13.88
C LEU A 39 11.50 -2.54 -12.90
N VAL A 40 12.78 -2.84 -13.08
CA VAL A 40 13.86 -2.15 -12.37
C VAL A 40 13.96 -0.74 -12.93
N ASN A 41 13.89 0.24 -12.05
CA ASN A 41 14.15 1.63 -12.39
C ASN A 41 15.44 2.07 -11.68
N ASP A 42 16.52 2.24 -12.44
CA ASP A 42 17.81 2.70 -11.94
C ASP A 42 17.83 4.18 -11.52
N SER A 43 16.67 4.84 -11.49
CA SER A 43 16.61 6.18 -10.92
C SER A 43 16.93 6.09 -9.42
N ASN A 44 18.14 6.48 -9.06
CA ASN A 44 18.65 6.64 -7.69
C ASN A 44 17.92 7.76 -6.92
N ASP A 45 16.63 7.89 -7.09
CA ASP A 45 15.79 8.72 -6.24
C ASP A 45 15.70 8.07 -4.86
N ILE A 46 16.76 8.26 -4.05
CA ILE A 46 16.75 7.94 -2.64
C ILE A 46 15.66 8.79 -1.99
N LYS A 47 14.45 8.32 -2.04
CA LYS A 47 13.35 8.90 -1.27
C LYS A 47 13.65 8.57 0.19
N GLY A 48 13.99 9.57 0.96
CA GLY A 48 14.09 9.42 2.40
C GLY A 48 12.78 8.85 2.99
N PRO A 49 12.80 8.38 4.25
CA PRO A 49 11.65 7.70 4.88
C PRO A 49 10.40 8.58 5.00
N GLY A 50 10.49 9.86 4.62
CA GLY A 50 9.38 10.81 4.69
C GLY A 50 8.94 11.12 6.13
N LEU A 51 7.92 11.96 6.26
CA LEU A 51 7.28 12.25 7.54
C LEU A 51 6.30 11.12 7.87
N TRP A 52 6.52 10.44 9.00
CA TRP A 52 5.56 9.46 9.49
C TRP A 52 4.25 10.14 9.91
N LYS A 53 3.14 9.63 9.40
CA LYS A 53 1.79 10.06 9.74
C LYS A 53 1.07 8.93 10.46
N MET A 54 0.43 9.27 11.58
CA MET A 54 -0.40 8.32 12.32
C MET A 54 -1.64 7.96 11.49
N ASN A 55 -1.98 6.68 11.46
CA ASN A 55 -3.28 6.25 10.93
C ASN A 55 -4.35 6.46 12.00
N CYS A 56 -5.27 7.40 11.78
CA CYS A 56 -6.31 7.75 12.76
C CYS A 56 -7.27 6.58 13.06
N SER A 57 -7.38 5.57 12.19
CA SER A 57 -8.18 4.38 12.49
C SER A 57 -7.70 3.59 13.72
N LEU A 58 -6.47 3.85 14.19
CA LEU A 58 -5.99 3.29 15.46
C LEU A 58 -6.77 3.82 16.66
N LEU A 59 -7.36 5.01 16.57
CA LEU A 59 -8.17 5.59 17.64
C LEU A 59 -9.55 4.92 17.77
N GLU A 60 -9.98 4.15 16.76
CA GLU A 60 -11.19 3.34 16.78
C GLU A 60 -10.94 1.94 17.39
N ASP A 61 -9.66 1.59 17.59
CA ASP A 61 -9.24 0.32 18.15
C ASP A 61 -9.14 0.45 19.67
N GLU A 62 -10.13 -0.13 20.39
CA GLU A 62 -10.20 -0.11 21.84
C GLU A 62 -8.92 -0.66 22.50
N GLY A 63 -8.31 -1.70 21.94
CA GLY A 63 -7.07 -2.28 22.45
C GLY A 63 -5.91 -1.29 22.39
N TYR A 64 -5.79 -0.53 21.30
CA TYR A 64 -4.79 0.52 21.18
C TYR A 64 -5.05 1.68 22.16
N VAL A 65 -6.31 2.13 22.24
CA VAL A 65 -6.70 3.24 23.12
C VAL A 65 -6.42 2.89 24.58
N ASN A 66 -6.80 1.70 25.01
CA ASN A 66 -6.54 1.21 26.38
C ASN A 66 -5.04 1.12 26.68
N ASP A 67 -4.25 0.52 25.76
CA ASP A 67 -2.79 0.37 25.92
C ASP A 67 -2.10 1.75 26.04
N ILE A 68 -2.48 2.72 25.22
CA ILE A 68 -1.94 4.09 25.30
C ILE A 68 -2.37 4.79 26.58
N THR A 69 -3.65 4.63 26.97
CA THR A 69 -4.20 5.26 28.18
C THR A 69 -3.49 4.76 29.45
N GLU A 70 -3.16 3.47 29.53
CA GLU A 70 -2.40 2.88 30.62
C GLU A 70 -0.93 3.36 30.66
N LYS A 71 -0.32 3.60 29.49
CA LYS A 71 1.09 4.01 29.37
C LYS A 71 1.32 5.51 29.63
N ILE A 72 0.35 6.35 29.34
CA ILE A 72 0.48 7.81 29.51
C ILE A 72 0.90 8.20 30.95
N PRO A 73 0.27 7.71 32.02
CA PRO A 73 0.66 8.02 33.39
C PRO A 73 2.09 7.60 33.71
N ILE A 74 2.51 6.43 33.18
CA ILE A 74 3.88 5.90 33.37
C ILE A 74 4.90 6.84 32.74
N TRP A 75 4.71 7.18 31.46
CA TRP A 75 5.61 8.09 30.74
C TRP A 75 5.63 9.50 31.34
N LEU A 76 4.49 9.98 31.86
CA LEU A 76 4.46 11.26 32.56
C LEU A 76 5.26 11.22 33.88
N ALA A 77 5.16 10.11 34.63
CA ALA A 77 5.93 9.94 35.86
C ALA A 77 7.45 9.86 35.57
N GLU A 78 7.84 9.17 34.52
CA GLU A 78 9.23 9.10 34.05
C GLU A 78 9.73 10.48 33.61
N GLY A 79 8.96 11.17 32.75
CA GLY A 79 9.34 12.50 32.27
C GLY A 79 9.51 13.52 33.41
N ARG A 80 8.68 13.47 34.44
CA ARG A 80 8.79 14.35 35.62
C ARG A 80 10.03 14.08 36.50
N LYS A 81 10.61 12.89 36.42
CA LYS A 81 11.86 12.57 37.14
C LYS A 81 13.09 13.16 36.42
N GLU A 82 13.06 13.16 35.11
CA GLU A 82 14.21 13.51 34.25
C GLU A 82 14.18 14.97 33.78
N LEU A 83 12.99 15.57 33.68
CA LEU A 83 12.78 16.89 33.07
C LEU A 83 12.14 17.86 34.08
N SER A 84 12.63 19.11 34.08
CA SER A 84 12.22 20.12 35.03
C SER A 84 11.08 21.03 34.53
N ASP A 85 10.84 21.07 33.21
CA ASP A 85 9.84 21.98 32.65
C ASP A 85 8.71 21.20 31.94
N ASN A 86 7.49 21.76 32.01
CA ASN A 86 6.29 21.13 31.49
C ASN A 86 6.29 20.98 29.96
N ARG A 87 7.02 21.84 29.24
CA ARG A 87 7.12 21.77 27.77
C ARG A 87 7.95 20.58 27.35
N SER A 88 9.07 20.37 27.99
CA SER A 88 9.95 19.20 27.74
C SER A 88 9.24 17.90 28.12
N ILE A 89 8.47 17.87 29.23
CA ILE A 89 7.64 16.73 29.61
C ILE A 89 6.59 16.43 28.54
N TRP A 90 5.95 17.46 27.98
CA TRP A 90 5.00 17.29 26.90
C TRP A 90 5.61 16.75 25.61
N ASP A 91 6.81 17.25 25.24
CA ASP A 91 7.53 16.74 24.08
C ASP A 91 8.01 15.29 24.30
N TRP A 92 8.45 14.95 25.49
CA TRP A 92 8.77 13.58 25.92
C TRP A 92 7.56 12.64 25.77
N LEU A 93 6.38 13.06 26.24
CA LEU A 93 5.16 12.29 26.11
C LEU A 93 4.79 12.04 24.65
N LYS A 94 4.80 13.07 23.82
CA LYS A 94 4.53 12.95 22.37
C LYS A 94 5.51 12.00 21.69
N TYR A 95 6.79 12.07 22.07
CA TYR A 95 7.81 11.17 21.55
C TYR A 95 7.50 9.71 21.89
N ASN A 96 7.17 9.40 23.13
CA ASN A 96 6.85 8.04 23.57
C ASN A 96 5.60 7.50 22.92
N ILE A 97 4.52 8.28 22.85
CA ILE A 97 3.30 7.92 22.12
C ILE A 97 3.62 7.60 20.66
N ARG A 98 4.38 8.47 19.99
CA ARG A 98 4.77 8.27 18.60
C ARG A 98 5.60 7.00 18.41
N ALA A 99 6.62 6.79 19.23
CA ALA A 99 7.52 5.63 19.15
C ALA A 99 6.73 4.32 19.34
N HIS A 100 5.88 4.28 20.36
CA HIS A 100 5.02 3.14 20.64
C HIS A 100 4.04 2.85 19.50
N THR A 101 3.37 3.90 18.97
CA THR A 101 2.43 3.76 17.86
C THR A 101 3.11 3.28 16.58
N ILE A 102 4.33 3.75 16.29
CA ILE A 102 5.13 3.26 15.15
C ILE A 102 5.44 1.78 15.32
N GLN A 103 5.85 1.35 16.51
CA GLN A 103 6.19 -0.04 16.81
C GLN A 103 4.98 -0.96 16.63
N LEU A 104 3.82 -0.56 17.18
CA LEU A 104 2.56 -1.28 17.00
C LEU A 104 2.14 -1.36 15.52
N SER A 105 2.22 -0.24 14.81
CA SER A 105 1.88 -0.19 13.38
C SER A 105 2.77 -1.11 12.54
N LYS A 106 4.07 -1.17 12.84
CA LYS A 106 5.01 -2.09 12.18
C LYS A 106 4.66 -3.56 12.46
N ARG A 107 4.32 -3.89 13.71
CA ARG A 107 3.91 -5.24 14.09
C ARG A 107 2.66 -5.65 13.32
N ARG A 108 1.60 -4.84 13.35
CA ARG A 108 0.35 -5.10 12.61
C ARG A 108 0.55 -5.22 11.10
N ALA A 109 1.47 -4.44 10.55
CA ALA A 109 1.80 -4.56 9.13
C ALA A 109 2.46 -5.90 8.79
N ARG A 110 3.36 -6.41 9.67
CA ARG A 110 3.97 -7.74 9.51
C ARG A 110 2.92 -8.84 9.60
N GLU A 111 2.11 -8.84 10.66
CA GLU A 111 1.03 -9.82 10.87
C GLU A 111 0.07 -9.87 9.66
N ARG A 112 -0.28 -8.70 9.11
CA ARG A 112 -1.13 -8.62 7.91
C ARG A 112 -0.44 -9.19 6.67
N ASN A 113 0.85 -8.89 6.46
CA ASN A 113 1.60 -9.40 5.32
C ASN A 113 1.82 -10.92 5.43
N GLU A 114 2.09 -11.44 6.62
CA GLU A 114 2.19 -12.88 6.87
C GLU A 114 0.85 -13.58 6.60
N ARG A 115 -0.26 -12.99 7.05
CA ARG A 115 -1.61 -13.51 6.74
C ARG A 115 -1.88 -13.52 5.24
N GLU A 116 -1.53 -12.44 4.53
CA GLU A 116 -1.66 -12.35 3.07
C GLU A 116 -0.89 -13.46 2.38
N GLN A 117 0.37 -13.65 2.75
CA GLN A 117 1.23 -14.69 2.19
C GLN A 117 0.67 -16.09 2.44
N ASN A 118 0.22 -16.38 3.66
CA ASN A 118 -0.37 -17.67 3.99
C ASN A 118 -1.63 -17.97 3.15
N LEU A 119 -2.50 -16.98 2.97
CA LEU A 119 -3.72 -17.12 2.17
C LEU A 119 -3.39 -17.32 0.68
N GLN A 120 -2.38 -16.65 0.15
CA GLN A 120 -1.89 -16.87 -1.21
C GLN A 120 -1.32 -18.27 -1.40
N GLU A 121 -0.54 -18.76 -0.43
CA GLU A 121 0.01 -20.11 -0.45
C GLU A 121 -1.09 -21.19 -0.38
N GLU A 122 -2.11 -20.99 0.47
CA GLU A 122 -3.26 -21.88 0.56
C GLU A 122 -4.03 -21.93 -0.77
N TYR A 123 -4.29 -20.78 -1.38
CA TYR A 123 -4.93 -20.70 -2.69
C TYR A 123 -4.08 -21.42 -3.78
N ALA A 124 -2.76 -21.18 -3.80
CA ALA A 124 -1.86 -21.81 -4.77
C ALA A 124 -1.83 -23.33 -4.61
N LYS A 125 -1.81 -23.84 -3.37
CA LYS A 125 -1.89 -25.27 -3.07
C LYS A 125 -3.22 -25.87 -3.53
N ALA A 126 -4.34 -25.25 -3.19
CA ALA A 126 -5.65 -25.72 -3.59
C ALA A 126 -5.81 -25.72 -5.11
N LYS A 127 -5.28 -24.72 -5.80
CA LYS A 127 -5.25 -24.63 -7.26
C LYS A 127 -4.45 -25.77 -7.88
N SER A 128 -3.23 -26.04 -7.39
CA SER A 128 -2.38 -27.11 -7.86
C SER A 128 -3.04 -28.50 -7.65
N MET A 129 -3.71 -28.72 -6.50
CA MET A 129 -4.45 -29.96 -6.24
C MET A 129 -5.62 -30.15 -7.21
N PHE A 130 -6.36 -29.09 -7.51
CA PHE A 130 -7.44 -29.15 -8.48
C PHE A 130 -6.95 -29.39 -9.91
N GLU A 131 -5.82 -28.78 -10.30
CA GLU A 131 -5.19 -28.99 -11.61
C GLU A 131 -4.70 -30.43 -11.79
N ALA A 132 -4.19 -31.05 -10.71
CA ALA A 132 -3.72 -32.43 -10.71
C ALA A 132 -4.87 -33.46 -10.73
N ASP A 133 -5.94 -33.21 -10.00
CA ASP A 133 -7.11 -34.08 -9.88
C ASP A 133 -8.40 -33.24 -9.79
N PRO A 134 -9.05 -32.97 -10.95
CA PRO A 134 -10.28 -32.18 -11.03
C PRO A 134 -11.49 -32.99 -10.53
N ASN A 135 -11.74 -32.94 -9.23
CA ASN A 135 -12.90 -33.52 -8.58
C ASN A 135 -13.67 -32.46 -7.76
N ASP A 136 -14.91 -32.78 -7.36
CA ASP A 136 -15.76 -31.85 -6.62
C ASP A 136 -15.17 -31.44 -5.27
N ARG A 137 -14.42 -32.31 -4.61
CA ARG A 137 -13.75 -32.03 -3.34
C ARG A 137 -12.66 -30.96 -3.52
N ASN A 138 -11.82 -31.13 -4.52
CA ASN A 138 -10.74 -30.18 -4.82
C ASN A 138 -11.31 -28.86 -5.37
N ALA A 139 -12.39 -28.92 -6.16
CA ALA A 139 -13.11 -27.72 -6.61
C ALA A 139 -13.66 -26.90 -5.43
N ASN A 140 -14.29 -27.57 -4.46
CA ASN A 140 -14.80 -26.91 -3.25
C ASN A 140 -13.68 -26.31 -2.40
N SER A 141 -12.55 -27.02 -2.27
CA SER A 141 -11.36 -26.52 -1.55
C SER A 141 -10.79 -25.26 -2.22
N LEU A 142 -10.68 -25.27 -3.56
CA LEU A 142 -10.20 -24.14 -4.33
C LEU A 142 -11.14 -22.91 -4.17
N ASN A 143 -12.44 -23.13 -4.28
CA ASN A 143 -13.43 -22.06 -4.11
C ASN A 143 -13.36 -21.46 -2.70
N SER A 144 -13.27 -22.31 -1.66
CA SER A 144 -13.15 -21.83 -0.28
C SER A 144 -11.87 -21.00 -0.04
N ALA A 145 -10.74 -21.45 -0.56
CA ALA A 145 -9.48 -20.71 -0.46
C ALA A 145 -9.55 -19.37 -1.24
N LYS A 146 -10.20 -19.38 -2.41
CA LYS A 146 -10.45 -18.17 -3.22
C LYS A 146 -11.31 -17.17 -2.44
N ASP A 147 -12.45 -17.60 -1.90
CA ASP A 147 -13.38 -16.75 -1.17
C ASP A 147 -12.69 -16.11 0.06
N THR A 148 -11.86 -16.87 0.78
CA THR A 148 -11.12 -16.37 1.93
C THR A 148 -10.11 -15.30 1.54
N LEU A 149 -9.38 -15.51 0.46
CA LEU A 149 -8.42 -14.55 -0.08
C LEU A 149 -9.13 -13.29 -0.60
N GLU A 150 -10.29 -13.44 -1.25
CA GLU A 150 -11.10 -12.31 -1.72
C GLU A 150 -11.59 -11.45 -0.56
N LEU A 151 -12.11 -12.05 0.51
CA LEU A 151 -12.53 -11.32 1.71
C LEU A 151 -11.38 -10.53 2.32
N PHE A 152 -10.18 -11.12 2.39
CA PHE A 152 -9.00 -10.41 2.88
C PHE A 152 -8.66 -9.19 2.02
N TYR A 153 -8.70 -9.33 0.70
CA TYR A 153 -8.44 -8.20 -0.19
C TYR A 153 -9.54 -7.14 -0.13
N GLU A 154 -10.80 -7.51 0.05
CA GLU A 154 -11.87 -6.55 0.26
C GLU A 154 -11.64 -5.68 1.50
N GLU A 155 -11.23 -6.28 2.62
CA GLU A 155 -10.88 -5.54 3.83
C GLU A 155 -9.69 -4.59 3.59
N LYS A 156 -8.67 -5.07 2.88
CA LYS A 156 -7.48 -4.27 2.53
C LYS A 156 -7.86 -3.07 1.65
N VAL A 157 -8.71 -3.28 0.64
CA VAL A 157 -9.18 -2.26 -0.30
C VAL A 157 -10.08 -1.24 0.38
N LYS A 158 -10.99 -1.64 1.29
CA LYS A 158 -11.81 -0.70 2.06
C LYS A 158 -10.97 0.37 2.74
N GLY A 159 -9.86 -0.02 3.40
CA GLY A 159 -8.95 0.92 4.02
C GLY A 159 -8.26 1.87 3.03
N ILE A 160 -7.99 1.42 1.81
CA ILE A 160 -7.43 2.26 0.74
C ILE A 160 -8.48 3.23 0.23
N ILE A 161 -9.70 2.76 -0.04
CA ILE A 161 -10.81 3.58 -0.51
C ILE A 161 -11.12 4.70 0.50
N ILE A 162 -11.22 4.39 1.79
CA ILE A 162 -11.45 5.39 2.84
C ILE A 162 -10.38 6.49 2.79
N ARG A 163 -9.10 6.13 2.66
CA ARG A 163 -8.01 7.11 2.57
C ARG A 163 -8.05 7.94 1.30
N VAL A 164 -8.42 7.34 0.18
CA VAL A 164 -8.55 8.03 -1.11
C VAL A 164 -9.77 8.95 -1.09
N CYS A 165 -10.91 8.47 -0.58
CA CYS A 165 -12.13 9.27 -0.44
C CYS A 165 -11.94 10.42 0.55
N ALA A 166 -11.32 10.18 1.72
CA ALA A 166 -11.01 11.24 2.68
C ALA A 166 -10.11 12.32 2.05
N ARG A 167 -9.08 11.90 1.32
CA ARG A 167 -8.20 12.83 0.60
C ARG A 167 -8.95 13.60 -0.51
N SER A 168 -9.84 12.93 -1.24
CA SER A 168 -10.70 13.56 -2.26
C SER A 168 -11.70 14.52 -1.64
N TYR A 169 -12.29 14.17 -0.49
CA TYR A 169 -13.22 15.02 0.26
C TYR A 169 -12.53 16.25 0.86
N GLU A 170 -11.36 16.08 1.46
CA GLU A 170 -10.58 17.20 2.01
C GLU A 170 -10.05 18.14 0.93
N HIS A 171 -9.78 17.64 -0.26
CA HIS A 171 -9.14 18.40 -1.33
C HIS A 171 -9.99 18.52 -2.60
N GLY A 172 -11.08 17.73 -2.73
CA GLY A 172 -11.84 17.56 -3.96
C GLY A 172 -12.93 18.61 -4.20
N GLU A 173 -13.55 19.13 -3.17
CA GLU A 173 -14.68 20.07 -3.32
C GLU A 173 -14.29 21.56 -3.29
N LYS A 174 -13.03 21.86 -3.06
CA LYS A 174 -12.54 23.22 -3.19
C LYS A 174 -11.86 23.33 -4.53
N SER A 175 -12.45 24.10 -5.46
CA SER A 175 -11.80 24.62 -6.67
C SER A 175 -10.62 25.54 -6.30
N THR A 176 -9.79 25.04 -5.40
CA THR A 176 -8.68 25.76 -4.82
C THR A 176 -7.49 25.75 -5.78
N LYS A 177 -6.63 26.76 -5.65
CA LYS A 177 -5.29 26.86 -6.25
C LYS A 177 -4.52 25.52 -6.28
N TYR A 178 -4.85 24.54 -5.43
CA TYR A 178 -4.22 23.23 -5.39
C TYR A 178 -4.60 22.35 -6.59
N PHE A 179 -5.88 22.28 -6.98
CA PHE A 179 -6.32 21.55 -8.18
C PHE A 179 -5.77 22.20 -9.46
N LEU A 180 -5.85 23.51 -9.54
CA LEU A 180 -5.26 24.27 -10.64
C LEU A 180 -3.74 24.11 -10.68
N ASN A 181 -3.07 23.98 -9.55
CA ASN A 181 -1.64 23.73 -9.47
C ASN A 181 -1.25 22.27 -9.75
N LEU A 182 -2.12 21.29 -9.49
CA LEU A 182 -1.91 19.90 -9.91
C LEU A 182 -1.99 19.76 -11.42
N GLU A 183 -2.98 20.39 -12.06
CA GLU A 183 -3.05 20.45 -13.53
C GLU A 183 -1.83 21.18 -14.12
N LYS A 184 -1.47 22.34 -13.58
CA LYS A 184 -0.26 23.07 -13.99
C LYS A 184 1.01 22.24 -13.80
N ARG A 185 1.18 21.54 -12.68
CA ARG A 185 2.33 20.65 -12.47
C ARG A 185 2.36 19.48 -13.45
N ASN A 186 1.22 18.90 -13.76
CA ASN A 186 1.12 17.85 -14.77
C ASN A 186 1.35 18.37 -16.17
N HIS A 187 0.89 19.58 -16.49
CA HIS A 187 1.14 20.25 -17.75
C HIS A 187 2.62 20.59 -17.91
N ILE A 188 3.25 21.17 -16.91
CA ILE A 188 4.69 21.47 -16.90
C ILE A 188 5.54 20.20 -17.05
N LYS A 189 5.20 19.11 -16.33
CA LYS A 189 5.90 17.82 -16.48
C LYS A 189 5.77 17.23 -17.90
N LYS A 190 4.62 17.39 -18.54
CA LYS A 190 4.41 16.95 -19.93
C LYS A 190 5.22 17.80 -20.92
N HIS A 191 5.32 19.10 -20.71
CA HIS A 191 6.06 20.02 -21.60
C HIS A 191 7.58 19.94 -21.42
N MET A 192 8.09 19.68 -20.21
CA MET A 192 9.51 19.45 -19.98
C MET A 192 10.03 18.12 -20.54
N ARG A 193 9.16 17.15 -20.82
CA ARG A 193 9.56 15.87 -21.43
C ARG A 193 9.73 15.92 -22.95
N ASN A 194 9.27 16.98 -23.62
CA ASN A 194 9.46 17.19 -25.06
C ASN A 194 10.03 18.58 -25.32
N PRO A 195 11.35 18.80 -25.16
CA PRO A 195 11.96 20.01 -25.68
C PRO A 195 11.86 19.96 -27.19
N LEU A 196 11.17 20.94 -27.79
CA LEU A 196 11.15 21.13 -29.23
C LEU A 196 12.60 21.24 -29.74
N PRO A 197 12.98 20.56 -30.84
CA PRO A 197 14.30 20.72 -31.42
C PRO A 197 14.51 22.17 -31.82
N ARG A 198 15.62 22.77 -31.39
CA ARG A 198 16.03 24.09 -31.83
C ARG A 198 16.25 24.03 -33.34
N ILE A 199 15.42 24.74 -34.08
CA ILE A 199 15.66 24.99 -35.51
C ILE A 199 16.86 25.93 -35.59
N HIS A 200 18.02 25.40 -35.94
CA HIS A 200 19.15 26.24 -36.37
C HIS A 200 18.77 26.88 -37.69
N SER A 201 18.50 28.17 -37.64
CA SER A 201 18.47 29.02 -38.87
C SER A 201 19.86 29.08 -39.43
N ILE A 202 20.05 28.46 -40.60
CA ILE A 202 21.25 28.61 -41.43
C ILE A 202 21.08 29.94 -42.16
N SER A 203 22.00 30.84 -41.88
CA SER A 203 22.24 32.03 -42.70
C SER A 203 23.27 31.70 -43.77
#